data_e9492c4d5a14de74ab25149191f01467
#
_entry.id   e9492c4d5a14de74ab25149191f01467
#
_cell.length_a   1.000
_cell.length_b   1.000
_cell.length_c   1.000
_cell.angle_alpha   90.00
_cell.angle_beta   90.00
_cell.angle_gamma   90.00
#
_symmetry.space_group_name_H-M   'P 1'
#
loop_
_entity.id
_entity.type
_entity.pdbx_description
1 polymer ?
#
loop_
_entity_poly.entity_id
_entity_poly.type
_entity_poly.pdbx_seq_one_letter_code
_entity_poly.pdbx_strand_id
1 'polypeptide(L)'
;MGAVYLQSGVCLLPKTDDHVRRLKMIENDIVEMTGESVILETIALDRGQEEKVVARFRADRDEEYRELLDKCSDFDTEIERETAARHFTYAELEENDVDLKKLQSWFEKIRKLDFYGAPLAAEAAERLRECEARLEGYAQQVFDAHDENR
;
A
#
# COMPACT_ATOMS: atom_id res chain seq x y z
N MET A 1 11.19 -4.14 2.45
CA MET A 1 11.13 -5.59 2.72
C MET A 1 10.02 -5.99 3.69
N GLY A 2 9.43 -5.06 4.41
CA GLY A 2 8.35 -5.33 5.37
C GLY A 2 8.82 -5.98 6.67
N ALA A 3 10.04 -5.70 7.11
CA ALA A 3 10.57 -6.20 8.36
C ALA A 3 9.86 -5.62 9.59
N VAL A 4 9.76 -6.41 10.65
CA VAL A 4 9.33 -5.97 11.97
C VAL A 4 10.55 -5.82 12.86
N TYR A 5 10.69 -4.65 13.50
CA TYR A 5 11.80 -4.40 14.43
C TYR A 5 11.42 -4.85 15.84
N LEU A 6 12.24 -5.71 16.43
CA LEU A 6 12.08 -6.14 17.83
C LEU A 6 12.72 -5.13 18.78
N GLN A 7 13.83 -4.55 18.36
CA GLN A 7 14.55 -3.47 19.06
C GLN A 7 15.49 -2.80 18.06
N SER A 8 16.18 -1.75 18.49
CA SER A 8 17.19 -1.10 17.68
C SER A 8 18.24 -2.10 17.21
N GLY A 9 18.46 -2.18 15.91
CA GLY A 9 19.42 -3.09 15.29
C GLY A 9 18.98 -4.55 15.17
N VAL A 10 17.77 -4.92 15.60
CA VAL A 10 17.24 -6.29 15.47
C VAL A 10 15.89 -6.28 14.78
N CYS A 11 15.81 -6.92 13.63
CA CYS A 11 14.54 -7.03 12.90
C CYS A 11 14.25 -8.47 12.47
N LEU A 12 12.99 -8.73 12.22
CA LEU A 12 12.48 -10.01 11.73
C LEU A 12 11.91 -9.85 10.32
N LEU A 13 12.12 -10.86 9.50
CA LEU A 13 11.48 -11.05 8.21
C LEU A 13 10.94 -12.48 8.11
N PRO A 14 9.84 -12.71 7.40
CA PRO A 14 9.44 -14.05 7.03
C PRO A 14 10.57 -14.71 6.22
N LYS A 15 10.84 -15.98 6.46
CA LYS A 15 11.85 -16.71 5.71
C LYS A 15 11.33 -17.04 4.31
N THR A 16 11.82 -16.31 3.32
CA THR A 16 11.63 -16.57 1.90
C THR A 16 13.00 -16.58 1.22
N ASP A 17 13.10 -17.24 0.07
CA ASP A 17 14.35 -17.26 -0.71
C ASP A 17 14.81 -15.83 -1.08
N ASP A 18 13.86 -14.97 -1.43
CA ASP A 18 14.15 -13.56 -1.73
C ASP A 18 14.68 -12.80 -0.52
N HIS A 19 14.07 -12.97 0.67
CA HIS A 19 14.54 -12.32 1.89
C HIS A 19 15.92 -12.82 2.31
N VAL A 20 16.18 -14.12 2.23
CA VAL A 20 17.49 -14.68 2.54
C VAL A 20 18.56 -14.10 1.62
N ARG A 21 18.29 -14.03 0.32
CA ARG A 21 19.20 -13.44 -0.67
C ARG A 21 19.49 -11.98 -0.37
N ARG A 22 18.47 -11.18 -0.08
CA ARG A 22 18.62 -9.75 0.23
C ARG A 22 19.37 -9.53 1.54
N LEU A 23 19.12 -10.34 2.57
CA LEU A 23 19.85 -10.25 3.83
C LEU A 23 21.33 -10.54 3.64
N LYS A 24 21.69 -11.52 2.81
CA LYS A 24 23.09 -11.81 2.46
C LYS A 24 23.77 -10.66 1.70
N MET A 25 23.03 -9.99 0.83
CA MET A 25 23.53 -8.79 0.15
C MET A 25 23.79 -7.64 1.16
N ILE A 26 22.86 -7.42 2.08
CA ILE A 26 23.02 -6.42 3.14
C ILE A 26 24.20 -6.75 4.05
N GLU A 27 24.39 -8.02 4.41
CA GLU A 27 25.56 -8.47 5.18
C GLU A 27 26.87 -8.15 4.47
N ASN A 28 26.96 -8.42 3.17
CA ASN A 28 28.13 -8.05 2.37
C ASN A 28 28.40 -6.54 2.37
N ASP A 29 27.36 -5.72 2.22
CA ASP A 29 27.48 -4.26 2.27
C ASP A 29 28.00 -3.78 3.63
N ILE A 30 27.50 -4.39 4.73
CA ILE A 30 27.94 -4.09 6.09
C ILE A 30 29.43 -4.43 6.27
N VAL A 31 29.86 -5.59 5.77
CA VAL A 31 31.27 -6.02 5.84
C VAL A 31 32.16 -5.06 5.04
N GLU A 32 31.75 -4.65 3.86
CA GLU A 32 32.48 -3.66 3.05
C GLU A 32 32.63 -2.31 3.78
N MET A 33 31.63 -1.94 4.60
CA MET A 33 31.68 -0.75 5.47
C MET A 33 32.39 -0.99 6.80
N THR A 34 33.12 -2.11 6.95
CA THR A 34 33.83 -2.50 8.18
C THR A 34 32.91 -2.73 9.40
N GLY A 35 31.64 -3.06 9.16
CA GLY A 35 30.67 -3.43 10.19
C GLY A 35 30.57 -4.93 10.41
N GLU A 36 29.79 -5.30 11.39
CA GLU A 36 29.46 -6.69 11.71
C GLU A 36 27.94 -6.89 11.75
N SER A 37 27.49 -8.04 11.31
CA SER A 37 26.09 -8.44 11.41
C SER A 37 25.96 -9.95 11.69
N VAL A 38 24.80 -10.36 12.19
CA VAL A 38 24.47 -11.75 12.40
C VAL A 38 23.12 -12.04 11.77
N ILE A 39 23.06 -13.04 10.91
CA ILE A 39 21.81 -13.53 10.33
C ILE A 39 21.44 -14.83 11.03
N LEU A 40 20.23 -14.87 11.59
CA LEU A 40 19.71 -16.05 12.29
C LEU A 40 18.43 -16.53 11.60
N GLU A 41 18.29 -17.83 11.50
CA GLU A 41 16.99 -18.45 11.24
C GLU A 41 16.39 -18.85 12.58
N THR A 42 15.15 -18.44 12.83
CA THR A 42 14.48 -18.67 14.11
C THR A 42 13.09 -19.25 13.92
N ILE A 43 12.60 -19.89 14.95
CA ILE A 43 11.21 -20.29 15.09
C ILE A 43 10.68 -19.78 16.43
N ALA A 44 9.39 -19.51 16.51
CA ALA A 44 8.76 -19.16 17.78
C ALA A 44 8.77 -20.35 18.74
N LEU A 45 8.91 -20.09 20.02
CA LEU A 45 8.95 -21.13 21.06
C LEU A 45 7.66 -21.96 21.12
N ASP A 46 6.53 -21.31 20.89
CA ASP A 46 5.20 -21.89 20.86
C ASP A 46 4.27 -21.06 19.97
N ARG A 47 3.05 -21.56 19.79
CA ARG A 47 2.03 -20.91 18.96
C ARG A 47 1.67 -19.51 19.46
N GLY A 48 1.60 -19.30 20.78
CA GLY A 48 1.28 -17.99 21.34
C GLY A 48 2.33 -16.93 21.01
N GLN A 49 3.60 -17.30 21.01
CA GLN A 49 4.68 -16.40 20.60
C GLN A 49 4.65 -16.12 19.10
N GLU A 50 4.36 -17.13 18.28
CA GLU A 50 4.19 -16.95 16.84
C GLU A 50 3.05 -15.97 16.52
N GLU A 51 1.89 -16.12 17.16
CA GLU A 51 0.74 -15.23 16.98
C GLU A 51 1.06 -13.78 17.32
N LYS A 52 1.86 -13.53 18.35
CA LYS A 52 2.32 -12.17 18.71
C LYS A 52 3.17 -11.54 17.61
N VAL A 53 4.07 -12.31 17.01
CA VAL A 53 4.93 -11.83 15.92
C VAL A 53 4.10 -11.57 14.67
N VAL A 54 3.23 -12.50 14.30
CA VAL A 54 2.33 -12.35 13.15
C VAL A 54 1.42 -11.12 13.31
N ALA A 55 0.90 -10.89 14.52
CA ALA A 55 0.08 -9.71 14.82
C ALA A 55 0.84 -8.39 14.58
N ARG A 56 2.14 -8.33 14.88
CA ARG A 56 2.97 -7.16 14.58
C ARG A 56 3.13 -6.91 13.09
N PHE A 57 3.36 -7.96 12.30
CA PHE A 57 3.41 -7.84 10.84
C PHE A 57 2.10 -7.33 10.26
N ARG A 58 0.96 -7.84 10.75
CA ARG A 58 -0.37 -7.39 10.33
C ARG A 58 -0.64 -5.95 10.74
N ALA A 59 -0.27 -5.56 11.95
CA ALA A 59 -0.49 -4.19 12.45
C ALA A 59 0.25 -3.15 11.61
N ASP A 60 1.49 -3.42 11.21
CA ASP A 60 2.28 -2.52 10.37
C ASP A 60 1.61 -2.33 8.99
N ARG A 61 1.08 -3.40 8.42
CA ARG A 61 0.36 -3.30 7.14
C ARG A 61 -0.97 -2.59 7.29
N ASP A 62 -1.69 -2.82 8.37
CA ASP A 62 -2.95 -2.12 8.66
C ASP A 62 -2.76 -0.61 8.80
N GLU A 63 -1.66 -0.14 9.35
CA GLU A 63 -1.34 1.30 9.36
C GLU A 63 -1.22 1.86 7.95
N GLU A 64 -0.50 1.18 7.06
CA GLU A 64 -0.37 1.59 5.67
C GLU A 64 -1.72 1.54 4.92
N TYR A 65 -2.54 0.52 5.16
CA TYR A 65 -3.88 0.45 4.57
C TYR A 65 -4.79 1.56 5.09
N ARG A 66 -4.69 1.98 6.36
CA ARG A 66 -5.44 3.15 6.87
C ARG A 66 -5.07 4.43 6.16
N GLU A 67 -3.78 4.67 5.98
CA GLU A 67 -3.31 5.85 5.23
C GLU A 67 -3.86 5.84 3.79
N LEU A 68 -3.86 4.68 3.15
CA LEU A 68 -4.45 4.51 1.82
C LEU A 68 -5.95 4.78 1.82
N LEU A 69 -6.69 4.28 2.81
CA LEU A 69 -8.13 4.52 2.97
C LEU A 69 -8.45 6.02 3.16
N ASP A 70 -7.64 6.73 3.93
CA ASP A 70 -7.75 8.18 4.09
C ASP A 70 -7.56 8.90 2.75
N LYS A 71 -6.58 8.48 1.95
CA LYS A 71 -6.35 9.03 0.61
C LYS A 71 -7.46 8.69 -0.40
N CYS A 72 -8.08 7.53 -0.26
CA CYS A 72 -9.30 7.22 -1.03
C CYS A 72 -10.44 8.18 -0.70
N SER A 73 -10.59 8.54 0.57
CA SER A 73 -11.60 9.53 1.00
C SER A 73 -11.30 10.93 0.47
N ASP A 74 -10.03 11.35 0.45
CA ASP A 74 -9.61 12.62 -0.17
C ASP A 74 -9.92 12.62 -1.68
N PHE A 75 -9.66 11.51 -2.36
CA PHE A 75 -9.99 11.34 -3.78
C PHE A 75 -11.50 11.48 -4.05
N ASP A 76 -12.33 10.81 -3.26
CA ASP A 76 -13.77 10.91 -3.38
C ASP A 76 -14.26 12.36 -3.18
N THR A 77 -13.72 13.04 -2.17
CA THR A 77 -14.05 14.44 -1.88
C THR A 77 -13.69 15.37 -3.06
N GLU A 78 -12.55 15.12 -3.70
CA GLU A 78 -12.14 15.88 -4.89
C GLU A 78 -13.11 15.68 -6.06
N ILE A 79 -13.47 14.45 -6.37
CA ILE A 79 -14.46 14.14 -7.43
C ILE A 79 -15.81 14.79 -7.11
N GLU A 80 -16.27 14.73 -5.87
CA GLU A 80 -17.52 15.36 -5.44
C GLU A 80 -17.47 16.89 -5.61
N ARG A 81 -16.36 17.51 -5.26
CA ARG A 81 -16.15 18.95 -5.42
C ARG A 81 -16.20 19.38 -6.88
N GLU A 82 -15.45 18.68 -7.75
CA GLU A 82 -15.43 18.96 -9.17
C GLU A 82 -16.79 18.74 -9.84
N THR A 83 -17.50 17.71 -9.42
CA THR A 83 -18.87 17.43 -9.87
C THR A 83 -19.85 18.53 -9.44
N ALA A 84 -19.81 18.96 -8.19
CA ALA A 84 -20.67 20.03 -7.67
C ALA A 84 -20.42 21.38 -8.36
N ALA A 85 -19.16 21.67 -8.68
CA ALA A 85 -18.75 22.86 -9.41
C ALA A 85 -19.02 22.77 -10.92
N ARG A 86 -19.45 21.62 -11.42
CA ARG A 86 -19.63 21.30 -12.84
C ARG A 86 -18.37 21.53 -13.67
N HIS A 87 -17.21 21.28 -13.10
CA HIS A 87 -15.91 21.33 -13.78
C HIS A 87 -15.66 20.04 -14.56
N PHE A 88 -16.40 19.82 -15.64
CA PHE A 88 -16.29 18.62 -16.47
C PHE A 88 -15.30 18.87 -17.61
N THR A 89 -14.01 18.79 -17.31
CA THR A 89 -12.93 19.01 -18.27
C THR A 89 -12.04 17.78 -18.41
N TYR A 90 -11.43 17.61 -19.59
CA TYR A 90 -10.48 16.54 -19.80
C TYR A 90 -9.21 16.70 -18.93
N ALA A 91 -8.80 17.92 -18.63
CA ALA A 91 -7.65 18.18 -17.76
C ALA A 91 -7.89 17.65 -16.34
N GLU A 92 -9.06 17.94 -15.77
CA GLU A 92 -9.43 17.40 -14.44
C GLU A 92 -9.59 15.88 -14.46
N LEU A 93 -10.16 15.33 -15.54
CA LEU A 93 -10.28 13.88 -15.69
C LEU A 93 -8.91 13.20 -15.72
N GLU A 94 -7.96 13.76 -16.47
CA GLU A 94 -6.59 13.23 -16.56
C GLU A 94 -5.86 13.30 -15.21
N GLU A 95 -5.98 14.41 -14.49
CA GLU A 95 -5.38 14.59 -13.17
C GLU A 95 -5.92 13.55 -12.18
N ASN A 96 -7.24 13.37 -12.12
CA ASN A 96 -7.87 12.38 -11.25
C ASN A 96 -7.54 10.93 -11.66
N ASP A 97 -7.39 10.64 -12.94
CA ASP A 97 -6.94 9.32 -13.42
C ASP A 97 -5.51 9.01 -12.95
N VAL A 98 -4.62 9.98 -13.04
CA VAL A 98 -3.24 9.85 -12.53
C VAL A 98 -3.25 9.61 -11.02
N ASP A 99 -4.07 10.32 -10.26
CA ASP A 99 -4.16 10.15 -8.82
C ASP A 99 -4.73 8.77 -8.42
N LEU A 100 -5.75 8.29 -9.11
CA LEU A 100 -6.26 6.93 -8.92
C LEU A 100 -5.17 5.88 -9.17
N LYS A 101 -4.41 6.01 -10.25
CA LYS A 101 -3.30 5.09 -10.57
C LYS A 101 -2.22 5.07 -9.50
N LYS A 102 -1.93 6.23 -8.89
CA LYS A 102 -1.00 6.31 -7.74
C LYS A 102 -1.52 5.51 -6.55
N LEU A 103 -2.81 5.64 -6.22
CA LEU A 103 -3.44 4.90 -5.14
C LEU A 103 -3.43 3.38 -5.41
N GLN A 104 -3.76 2.96 -6.62
CA GLN A 104 -3.72 1.55 -7.03
C GLN A 104 -2.31 0.98 -6.96
N SER A 105 -1.31 1.72 -7.41
CA SER A 105 0.10 1.33 -7.32
C SER A 105 0.58 1.22 -5.87
N TRP A 106 0.16 2.14 -5.02
CA TRP A 106 0.48 2.10 -3.59
C TRP A 106 -0.13 0.88 -2.91
N PHE A 107 -1.40 0.58 -3.18
CA PHE A 107 -2.05 -0.63 -2.69
C PHE A 107 -1.26 -1.90 -3.05
N GLU A 108 -0.83 -2.03 -4.30
CA GLU A 108 -0.04 -3.19 -4.73
C GLU A 108 1.30 -3.29 -4.00
N LYS A 109 1.95 -2.17 -3.70
CA LYS A 109 3.18 -2.14 -2.90
C LYS A 109 2.95 -2.63 -1.47
N ILE A 110 1.87 -2.19 -0.82
CA ILE A 110 1.50 -2.67 0.52
C ILE A 110 1.20 -4.16 0.48
N ARG A 111 0.40 -4.59 -0.50
CA ARG A 111 -0.02 -5.99 -0.65
C ARG A 111 1.17 -6.95 -0.80
N LYS A 112 2.20 -6.55 -1.52
CA LYS A 112 3.43 -7.34 -1.69
C LYS A 112 4.19 -7.55 -0.38
N LEU A 113 4.01 -6.68 0.60
CA LEU A 113 4.62 -6.75 1.92
C LEU A 113 3.69 -7.36 2.98
N ASP A 114 2.47 -7.69 2.60
CA ASP A 114 1.45 -8.25 3.47
C ASP A 114 1.51 -9.79 3.46
N PHE A 115 2.50 -10.33 4.17
CA PHE A 115 2.80 -11.75 4.17
C PHE A 115 1.80 -12.60 4.94
N TYR A 116 1.07 -12.02 5.88
CA TYR A 116 0.19 -12.74 6.80
C TYR A 116 -1.28 -12.32 6.72
N GLY A 117 -1.63 -11.53 5.71
CA GLY A 117 -3.01 -11.10 5.49
C GLY A 117 -3.53 -10.14 6.56
N ALA A 118 -3.17 -8.86 6.46
CA ALA A 118 -3.67 -7.83 7.35
C ALA A 118 -5.20 -7.66 7.21
N PRO A 119 -5.93 -7.42 8.32
CA PRO A 119 -7.40 -7.33 8.31
C PRO A 119 -7.97 -6.27 7.37
N LEU A 120 -7.29 -5.13 7.19
CA LEU A 120 -7.78 -4.02 6.36
C LEU A 120 -7.54 -4.18 4.86
N ALA A 121 -6.83 -5.22 4.42
CA ALA A 121 -6.52 -5.43 3.00
C ALA A 121 -7.77 -5.50 2.12
N ALA A 122 -8.79 -6.24 2.54
CA ALA A 122 -10.03 -6.41 1.78
C ALA A 122 -10.82 -5.09 1.69
N GLU A 123 -10.90 -4.33 2.78
CA GLU A 123 -11.55 -3.02 2.81
C GLU A 123 -10.83 -2.03 1.88
N ALA A 124 -9.50 -2.00 1.92
CA ALA A 124 -8.70 -1.14 1.04
C ALA A 124 -8.92 -1.48 -0.44
N ALA A 125 -8.95 -2.77 -0.80
CA ALA A 125 -9.25 -3.21 -2.16
C ALA A 125 -10.63 -2.76 -2.63
N GLU A 126 -11.65 -2.90 -1.77
CA GLU A 126 -13.01 -2.47 -2.09
C GLU A 126 -13.11 -0.96 -2.26
N ARG A 127 -12.48 -0.17 -1.38
CA ARG A 127 -12.47 1.29 -1.49
C ARG A 127 -11.83 1.77 -2.80
N LEU A 128 -10.78 1.11 -3.26
CA LEU A 128 -10.18 1.42 -4.56
C LEU A 128 -11.13 1.13 -5.72
N ARG A 129 -11.88 0.04 -5.67
CA ARG A 129 -12.92 -0.25 -6.67
C ARG A 129 -14.03 0.82 -6.68
N GLU A 130 -14.43 1.30 -5.52
CA GLU A 130 -15.39 2.40 -5.39
C GLU A 130 -14.84 3.72 -5.99
N CYS A 131 -13.57 4.05 -5.73
CA CYS A 131 -12.91 5.20 -6.34
C CYS A 131 -12.87 5.08 -7.88
N GLU A 132 -12.56 3.91 -8.40
CA GLU A 132 -12.56 3.64 -9.84
C GLU A 132 -13.95 3.85 -10.44
N ALA A 133 -15.00 3.33 -9.82
CA ALA A 133 -16.38 3.51 -10.27
C ALA A 133 -16.80 5.00 -10.23
N ARG A 134 -16.38 5.76 -9.23
CA ARG A 134 -16.63 7.21 -9.15
C ARG A 134 -15.95 7.96 -10.28
N LEU A 135 -14.71 7.62 -10.59
CA LEU A 135 -13.98 8.23 -11.70
C LEU A 135 -14.63 7.91 -13.05
N GLU A 136 -15.10 6.67 -13.25
CA GLU A 136 -15.85 6.29 -14.45
C GLU A 136 -17.13 7.14 -14.61
N GLY A 137 -17.88 7.34 -13.52
CA GLY A 137 -19.07 8.19 -13.52
C GLY A 137 -18.73 9.66 -13.85
N TYR A 138 -17.66 10.18 -13.30
CA TYR A 138 -17.16 11.52 -13.62
C TYR A 138 -16.71 11.64 -15.08
N ALA A 139 -15.99 10.62 -15.58
CA ALA A 139 -15.57 10.59 -16.99
C ALA A 139 -16.74 10.64 -17.96
N GLN A 140 -17.83 9.93 -17.64
CA GLN A 140 -19.05 10.01 -18.47
C GLN A 140 -19.62 11.41 -18.49
N GLN A 141 -19.66 12.12 -17.37
CA GLN A 141 -20.12 13.51 -17.31
C GLN A 141 -19.23 14.47 -18.12
N VAL A 142 -17.91 14.23 -18.11
CA VAL A 142 -16.97 14.99 -18.97
C VAL A 142 -17.28 14.78 -20.44
N PHE A 143 -17.47 13.54 -20.85
CA PHE A 143 -17.81 13.21 -22.26
C PHE A 143 -19.15 13.84 -22.68
N ASP A 144 -20.18 13.71 -21.84
CA ASP A 144 -21.50 14.28 -22.10
C ASP A 144 -21.44 15.81 -22.24
N ALA A 145 -20.71 16.49 -21.37
CA ALA A 145 -20.53 17.93 -21.40
C ALA A 145 -19.83 18.40 -22.68
N HIS A 146 -18.92 17.62 -23.23
CA HIS A 146 -18.23 17.93 -24.49
C HIS A 146 -19.07 17.61 -25.72
N ASP A 147 -19.90 16.57 -25.67
CA ASP A 147 -20.79 16.19 -26.75
C ASP A 147 -21.96 17.19 -26.92
N GLU A 148 -22.50 17.72 -25.81
CA GLU A 148 -23.54 18.76 -25.83
C GLU A 148 -23.07 20.09 -26.44
N ASN A 149 -21.78 20.37 -26.42
CA ASN A 149 -21.18 21.58 -26.97
C ASN A 149 -20.78 21.47 -28.45
N ARG A 150 -21.10 20.37 -29.09
CA ARG A 150 -20.96 20.17 -30.55
C ARG A 150 -22.25 20.53 -31.25
#